data_5778572ede6dbe6de139d78d8f759273
#
_entry.id   5778572ede6dbe6de139d78d8f759273
#
_cell.length_a   1.000
_cell.length_b   1.000
_cell.length_c   1.000
_cell.angle_alpha   90.00
_cell.angle_beta   90.00
_cell.angle_gamma   90.00
#
_symmetry.space_group_name_H-M   'P 1'
#
loop_
_entity.id
_entity.type
_entity.pdbx_description
1 polymer ?
#
loop_
_entity_poly.entity_id
_entity_poly.type
_entity_poly.pdbx_seq_one_letter_code
_entity_poly.pdbx_strand_id
1 'polypeptide(L)'
;MRTAHLPLAILVGVTALTMTVIGTANAQSKTPCAPRAEVVKSLDGLFNETPAARACVADGALMEVFVSSEGTWTMLLTSPQQMSCLVGSGDNWEDLPRGKSLGHSASLTVPEATTEH
;
A
#
# COMPACT_ATOMS: atom_id res chain seq x y z
N MET A 1 -36.55 72.02 -28.81
CA MET A 1 -35.90 71.16 -27.82
C MET A 1 -36.16 69.73 -28.22
N ARG A 2 -35.09 69.05 -28.67
CA ARG A 2 -35.18 67.64 -29.09
C ARG A 2 -34.62 66.78 -27.98
N THR A 3 -35.49 66.04 -27.32
CA THR A 3 -35.10 65.04 -26.36
C THR A 3 -34.60 63.81 -27.10
N ALA A 4 -33.29 63.53 -26.99
CA ALA A 4 -32.69 62.33 -27.50
C ALA A 4 -32.92 61.21 -26.52
N HIS A 5 -33.73 60.23 -26.93
CA HIS A 5 -33.88 58.97 -26.18
C HIS A 5 -32.73 58.05 -26.57
N LEU A 6 -31.82 57.79 -25.65
CA LEU A 6 -30.84 56.72 -25.81
C LEU A 6 -31.52 55.40 -25.53
N PRO A 7 -31.39 54.41 -26.40
CA PRO A 7 -31.83 53.05 -26.05
C PRO A 7 -30.83 52.40 -25.10
N LEU A 8 -31.36 51.97 -23.97
CA LEU A 8 -30.64 51.17 -22.98
C LEU A 8 -30.42 49.79 -23.58
N ALA A 9 -29.21 49.50 -24.02
CA ALA A 9 -28.80 48.18 -24.47
C ALA A 9 -28.63 47.28 -23.22
N ILE A 10 -29.54 46.37 -23.05
CA ILE A 10 -29.43 45.33 -22.02
C ILE A 10 -28.44 44.28 -22.52
N LEU A 11 -27.23 44.32 -21.98
CA LEU A 11 -26.24 43.28 -22.16
C LEU A 11 -26.65 42.06 -21.27
N VAL A 12 -27.28 41.07 -21.88
CA VAL A 12 -27.51 39.78 -21.25
C VAL A 12 -26.17 39.04 -21.27
N GLY A 13 -25.47 39.08 -20.14
CA GLY A 13 -24.28 38.27 -19.90
C GLY A 13 -24.66 36.80 -19.75
N VAL A 14 -24.40 36.01 -20.77
CA VAL A 14 -24.46 34.57 -20.67
C VAL A 14 -23.22 34.11 -19.89
N THR A 15 -23.37 33.89 -18.59
CA THR A 15 -22.36 33.21 -17.78
C THR A 15 -22.36 31.73 -18.17
N ALA A 16 -21.44 31.31 -19.01
CA ALA A 16 -21.19 29.90 -19.27
C ALA A 16 -20.64 29.27 -18.00
N LEU A 17 -21.48 28.46 -17.33
CA LEU A 17 -21.07 27.65 -16.20
C LEU A 17 -20.21 26.50 -16.75
N THR A 18 -18.89 26.66 -16.72
CA THR A 18 -17.97 25.58 -17.05
C THR A 18 -18.02 24.56 -15.92
N MET A 19 -18.78 23.47 -16.12
CA MET A 19 -18.69 22.30 -15.27
C MET A 19 -17.31 21.67 -15.48
N THR A 20 -16.40 21.89 -14.53
CA THR A 20 -15.18 21.09 -14.41
C THR A 20 -15.59 19.69 -14.00
N VAL A 21 -15.57 18.76 -14.95
CA VAL A 21 -15.66 17.34 -14.66
C VAL A 21 -14.39 16.96 -13.91
N ILE A 22 -14.50 16.84 -12.58
CA ILE A 22 -13.45 16.26 -11.76
C ILE A 22 -13.46 14.76 -12.10
N GLY A 23 -12.61 14.35 -13.04
CA GLY A 23 -12.39 12.94 -13.32
C GLY A 23 -11.89 12.29 -12.04
N THR A 24 -12.64 11.33 -11.50
CA THR A 24 -12.15 10.45 -10.47
C THR A 24 -10.99 9.65 -11.07
N ALA A 25 -9.76 10.01 -10.68
CA ALA A 25 -8.61 9.19 -10.99
C ALA A 25 -8.82 7.85 -10.27
N ASN A 26 -9.17 6.81 -11.03
CA ASN A 26 -9.09 5.43 -10.57
C ASN A 26 -7.61 5.13 -10.35
N ALA A 27 -7.13 5.40 -9.15
CA ALA A 27 -5.87 4.85 -8.69
C ALA A 27 -6.08 3.35 -8.52
N GLN A 28 -5.88 2.59 -9.58
CA GLN A 28 -5.64 1.16 -9.47
C GLN A 28 -4.31 1.05 -8.72
N SER A 29 -4.38 0.74 -7.41
CA SER A 29 -3.20 0.45 -6.63
C SER A 29 -2.62 -0.88 -7.11
N LYS A 30 -1.81 -0.80 -8.16
CA LYS A 30 -0.92 -1.90 -8.51
C LYS A 30 0.07 -2.02 -7.37
N THR A 31 0.13 -3.19 -6.75
CA THR A 31 1.19 -3.49 -5.79
C THR A 31 2.53 -3.13 -6.41
N PRO A 32 3.29 -2.19 -5.85
CA PRO A 32 4.56 -1.78 -6.45
C PRO A 32 5.57 -2.92 -6.33
N CYS A 33 6.15 -3.30 -7.45
CA CYS A 33 7.20 -4.32 -7.55
C CYS A 33 8.43 -3.74 -8.23
N ALA A 34 9.60 -4.15 -7.77
CA ALA A 34 10.89 -3.79 -8.34
C ALA A 34 11.93 -4.89 -8.03
N PRO A 35 13.10 -4.88 -8.67
CA PRO A 35 14.20 -5.77 -8.31
C PRO A 35 14.53 -5.65 -6.82
N ARG A 36 14.67 -6.79 -6.14
CA ARG A 36 14.88 -6.84 -4.68
C ARG A 36 16.03 -5.95 -4.21
N ALA A 37 17.15 -5.96 -4.93
CA ALA A 37 18.32 -5.15 -4.55
C ALA A 37 18.02 -3.65 -4.52
N GLU A 38 17.19 -3.16 -5.44
CA GLU A 38 16.78 -1.75 -5.48
C GLU A 38 15.82 -1.41 -4.34
N VAL A 39 14.87 -2.30 -4.05
CA VAL A 39 13.91 -2.11 -2.95
C VAL A 39 14.64 -2.07 -1.62
N VAL A 40 15.53 -3.04 -1.35
CA VAL A 40 16.30 -3.11 -0.10
C VAL A 40 17.17 -1.86 0.08
N LYS A 41 17.84 -1.41 -0.98
CA LYS A 41 18.64 -0.18 -0.94
C LYS A 41 17.77 1.06 -0.64
N SER A 42 16.58 1.13 -1.21
CA SER A 42 15.65 2.23 -0.95
C SER A 42 15.11 2.21 0.48
N LEU A 43 14.78 1.05 1.01
CA LEU A 43 14.32 0.89 2.39
C LEU A 43 15.40 1.32 3.40
N ASP A 44 16.64 0.93 3.18
CA ASP A 44 17.76 1.35 4.02
C ASP A 44 18.05 2.86 3.88
N GLY A 45 18.15 3.36 2.66
CA GLY A 45 18.55 4.74 2.40
C GLY A 45 17.50 5.80 2.73
N LEU A 46 16.22 5.50 2.54
CA LEU A 46 15.12 6.46 2.72
C LEU A 46 14.41 6.32 4.07
N PHE A 47 14.33 5.12 4.61
CA PHE A 47 13.54 4.82 5.80
C PHE A 47 14.37 4.25 6.95
N ASN A 48 15.66 4.00 6.75
CA ASN A 48 16.53 3.31 7.71
C ASN A 48 15.98 1.94 8.14
N GLU A 49 15.26 1.29 7.25
CA GLU A 49 14.70 -0.02 7.49
C GLU A 49 15.67 -1.12 7.06
N THR A 50 15.93 -2.05 7.94
CA THR A 50 16.78 -3.21 7.74
C THR A 50 16.03 -4.52 7.97
N PRO A 51 16.50 -5.65 7.42
CA PRO A 51 15.79 -6.93 7.59
C PRO A 51 15.63 -7.31 9.06
N ALA A 52 14.41 -7.56 9.49
CA ALA A 52 14.07 -7.99 10.85
C ALA A 52 13.59 -9.44 10.92
N ALA A 53 12.85 -9.90 9.93
CA ALA A 53 12.31 -11.24 9.87
C ALA A 53 12.12 -11.71 8.43
N ARG A 54 12.13 -13.02 8.21
CA ARG A 54 11.81 -13.63 6.91
C ARG A 54 11.17 -15.00 7.08
N ALA A 55 10.39 -15.39 6.10
CA ALA A 55 9.82 -16.72 6.00
C ALA A 55 9.70 -17.14 4.54
N CYS A 56 9.90 -18.43 4.26
CA CYS A 56 9.56 -18.99 2.96
C CYS A 56 8.05 -19.20 2.89
N VAL A 57 7.46 -18.80 1.78
CA VAL A 57 6.05 -19.05 1.47
C VAL A 57 5.95 -20.04 0.30
N ALA A 58 4.72 -20.45 -0.01
CA ALA A 58 4.50 -21.38 -1.11
C ALA A 58 5.15 -20.89 -2.42
N ASP A 59 5.45 -21.83 -3.32
CA ASP A 59 6.04 -21.57 -4.64
C ASP A 59 7.46 -20.95 -4.63
N GLY A 60 8.19 -21.11 -3.53
CA GLY A 60 9.56 -20.64 -3.41
C GLY A 60 9.70 -19.12 -3.25
N ALA A 61 8.62 -18.41 -2.99
CA ALA A 61 8.66 -16.99 -2.66
C ALA A 61 9.16 -16.77 -1.23
N LEU A 62 9.70 -15.59 -0.98
CA LEU A 62 10.23 -15.18 0.31
C LEU A 62 9.45 -13.98 0.83
N MET A 63 8.88 -14.11 2.01
CA MET A 63 8.30 -12.97 2.73
C MET A 63 9.37 -12.39 3.65
N GLU A 64 9.57 -11.08 3.60
CA GLU A 64 10.56 -10.37 4.40
C GLU A 64 9.92 -9.16 5.08
N VAL A 65 10.29 -8.92 6.32
CA VAL A 65 9.90 -7.71 7.06
C VAL A 65 11.15 -6.90 7.35
N PHE A 66 11.10 -5.63 6.99
CA PHE A 66 12.12 -4.62 7.23
C PHE A 66 11.62 -3.66 8.29
N VAL A 67 12.46 -3.28 9.23
CA VAL A 67 12.08 -2.43 10.36
C VAL A 67 13.16 -1.38 10.61
N SER A 68 12.76 -0.16 10.94
CA SER A 68 13.65 0.91 11.39
C SER A 68 13.73 0.95 12.92
N SER A 69 14.74 1.63 13.44
CA SER A 69 14.85 1.91 14.88
C SER A 69 13.72 2.79 15.42
N GLU A 70 13.03 3.52 14.56
CA GLU A 70 11.89 4.38 14.90
C GLU A 70 10.55 3.64 14.86
N GLY A 71 10.56 2.38 14.45
CA GLY A 71 9.38 1.53 14.42
C GLY A 71 8.59 1.56 13.11
N THR A 72 9.09 2.20 12.05
CA THR A 72 8.52 2.03 10.72
C THR A 72 8.83 0.63 10.19
N TRP A 73 7.94 0.07 9.42
CA TRP A 73 8.12 -1.27 8.88
C TRP A 73 7.54 -1.42 7.47
N THR A 74 8.16 -2.29 6.71
CA THR A 74 7.74 -2.66 5.36
C THR A 74 7.81 -4.18 5.20
N MET A 75 6.76 -4.76 4.62
CA MET A 75 6.70 -6.17 4.28
C MET A 75 6.79 -6.35 2.78
N LEU A 76 7.73 -7.19 2.36
CA LEU A 76 7.96 -7.55 0.96
C LEU A 76 7.63 -9.02 0.71
N LEU A 77 7.07 -9.29 -0.46
CA LEU A 77 7.01 -10.63 -1.03
C LEU A 77 7.95 -10.67 -2.23
N THR A 78 8.95 -11.52 -2.16
CA THR A 78 9.99 -11.64 -3.21
C THR A 78 9.86 -12.97 -3.94
N SER A 79 9.77 -12.91 -5.25
CA SER A 79 9.71 -14.08 -6.12
C SER A 79 11.08 -14.76 -6.24
N PRO A 80 11.13 -16.03 -6.70
CA PRO A 80 12.40 -16.72 -7.03
C PRO A 80 13.26 -15.95 -8.04
N GLN A 81 12.65 -15.11 -8.90
CA GLN A 81 13.31 -14.26 -9.89
C GLN A 81 13.84 -12.95 -9.30
N GLN A 82 13.82 -12.80 -7.98
CA GLN A 82 14.30 -11.61 -7.27
C GLN A 82 13.50 -10.33 -7.56
N MET A 83 12.22 -10.46 -7.85
CA MET A 83 11.28 -9.35 -7.88
C MET A 83 10.58 -9.24 -6.54
N SER A 84 10.71 -8.10 -5.89
CA SER A 84 10.06 -7.79 -4.61
C SER A 84 8.86 -6.89 -4.81
N CYS A 85 7.74 -7.29 -4.25
CA CYS A 85 6.50 -6.50 -4.22
C CYS A 85 6.21 -6.06 -2.79
N LEU A 86 5.82 -4.79 -2.62
CA LEU A 86 5.41 -4.27 -1.33
C LEU A 86 4.01 -4.77 -1.01
N VAL A 87 3.85 -5.51 0.08
CA VAL A 87 2.55 -6.06 0.50
C VAL A 87 1.97 -5.39 1.73
N GLY A 88 2.77 -4.62 2.45
CA GLY A 88 2.32 -3.85 3.59
C GLY A 88 3.41 -2.94 4.13
N SER A 89 3.00 -1.88 4.83
CA SER A 89 3.89 -0.97 5.53
C SER A 89 3.13 -0.23 6.63
N GLY A 90 3.82 0.29 7.60
CA GLY A 90 3.21 1.03 8.71
C GLY A 90 4.23 1.52 9.72
N ASP A 91 3.69 1.86 10.88
CA ASP A 91 4.43 2.38 12.03
C ASP A 91 4.21 1.48 13.25
N ASN A 92 4.86 1.84 14.35
CA ASN A 92 4.69 1.20 15.65
C ASN A 92 5.00 -0.30 15.65
N TRP A 93 6.07 -0.68 14.96
CA TRP A 93 6.57 -2.05 15.04
C TRP A 93 6.93 -2.40 16.48
N GLU A 94 6.48 -3.54 16.93
CA GLU A 94 6.79 -4.07 18.25
C GLU A 94 7.29 -5.52 18.14
N ASP A 95 8.48 -5.79 18.69
CA ASP A 95 9.00 -7.14 18.80
C ASP A 95 8.38 -7.85 20.01
N LEU A 96 7.61 -8.87 19.74
CA LEU A 96 7.06 -9.71 20.80
C LEU A 96 8.08 -10.75 21.27
N PRO A 97 8.14 -11.05 22.59
CA PRO A 97 8.99 -12.11 23.09
C PRO A 97 8.59 -13.45 22.44
N ARG A 98 9.54 -14.12 21.83
CA ARG A 98 9.32 -15.47 21.34
C ARG A 98 9.22 -16.41 22.51
N GLY A 99 8.12 -17.15 22.60
CA GLY A 99 8.02 -18.28 23.51
C GLY A 99 9.16 -19.25 23.23
N LYS A 100 9.65 -19.94 24.27
CA LYS A 100 10.64 -21.02 24.08
C LYS A 100 10.05 -22.00 23.09
N SER A 101 10.68 -22.12 21.93
CA SER A 101 10.37 -23.18 20.97
C SER A 101 10.71 -24.51 21.65
N LEU A 102 9.74 -25.11 22.28
CA LEU A 102 9.81 -26.52 22.61
C LEU A 102 9.67 -27.23 21.28
N GLY A 103 10.75 -27.72 20.69
CA GLY A 103 10.92 -28.35 19.38
C GLY A 103 9.80 -29.26 18.86
N HIS A 104 8.60 -28.80 18.91
CA HIS A 104 7.41 -29.45 18.35
C HIS A 104 6.99 -28.62 17.14
N SER A 105 7.10 -29.24 15.98
CA SER A 105 6.30 -28.82 14.84
C SER A 105 4.86 -28.77 15.29
N ALA A 106 4.29 -27.55 15.38
CA ALA A 106 2.87 -27.41 15.65
C ALA A 106 2.12 -28.04 14.48
N SER A 107 1.70 -29.27 14.65
CA SER A 107 0.76 -29.91 13.75
C SER A 107 -0.57 -29.20 13.98
N LEU A 108 -0.98 -28.36 13.04
CA LEU A 108 -2.32 -27.81 13.03
C LEU A 108 -3.28 -28.97 12.74
N THR A 109 -3.72 -29.62 13.79
CA THR A 109 -4.85 -30.57 13.72
C THR A 109 -6.10 -29.70 13.57
N VAL A 110 -6.59 -29.56 12.35
CA VAL A 110 -7.92 -28.99 12.11
C VAL A 110 -8.90 -29.97 12.79
N PRO A 111 -9.71 -29.55 13.79
CA PRO A 111 -10.74 -30.41 14.32
C PRO A 111 -11.72 -30.71 13.20
N GLU A 112 -11.82 -31.98 12.85
CA GLU A 112 -12.80 -32.48 11.91
C GLU A 112 -14.17 -32.18 12.46
N ALA A 113 -14.96 -31.40 11.70
CA ALA A 113 -16.34 -31.12 12.08
C ALA A 113 -17.12 -32.45 12.06
N THR A 114 -17.44 -32.98 13.22
CA THR A 114 -18.31 -34.14 13.36
C THR A 114 -19.69 -33.70 12.89
N THR A 115 -20.08 -34.15 11.72
CA THR A 115 -21.46 -34.04 11.26
C THR A 115 -22.26 -35.08 12.05
N GLU A 116 -22.86 -34.66 13.14
CA GLU A 116 -23.91 -35.51 13.80
C GLU A 116 -25.19 -35.36 12.98
N HIS A 117 -25.67 -36.52 12.54
CA HIS A 117 -27.00 -36.66 11.96
C HIS A 117 -28.07 -36.66 13.05
#